data_0d5843eb5cb57549fc545956b6e53be1
#
_entry.id   0d5843eb5cb57549fc545956b6e53be1
#
_cell.length_a   1.000
_cell.length_b   1.000
_cell.length_c   1.000
_cell.angle_alpha   90.00
_cell.angle_beta   90.00
_cell.angle_gamma   90.00
#
_symmetry.space_group_name_H-M   'P 1'
#
loop_
_entity.id
_entity.type
_entity.pdbx_description
1 polymer ?
#
loop_
_entity_poly.entity_id
_entity_poly.type
_entity_poly.pdbx_seq_one_letter_code
_entity_poly.pdbx_strand_id
1 'polypeptide(L)'
;MKDNFSTQAMQYSQYRPYYPSEMIAYIVSFVNSKEVALDVATGNGQVAVELAKYFTTVYCTDISEKQLQNADKGGNIIYKLESAEHTSFGESQFDLITVAQAIHWFDFDAFYKEVYRILKPDGVLAVLGYGLFSANGDADKLLKHFYYDITGPYWDAERKYLDENYTTIPFPFEELETKEFLNEFTWTFEQLTGYLETWSAVQHYIKKKGTNPVDLIRKKLKEIWEKGDMKVTFPLLLRIGKLK
;
A
#
# COMPACT_ATOMS: atom_id res chain seq x y z
N MET A 1 -5.16 13.62 6.39
CA MET A 1 -4.31 12.80 5.48
C MET A 1 -3.34 13.66 4.69
N LYS A 2 -2.07 13.22 4.45
CA LYS A 2 -1.04 13.97 3.68
C LYS A 2 -1.05 13.50 2.23
N ASP A 3 -1.03 14.42 1.26
CA ASP A 3 -0.86 14.08 -0.18
C ASP A 3 0.64 14.12 -0.55
N ASN A 4 1.32 13.00 -0.37
CA ASN A 4 2.74 12.84 -0.71
C ASN A 4 2.96 12.25 -2.11
N PHE A 5 1.90 11.82 -2.83
CA PHE A 5 2.02 10.93 -3.99
C PHE A 5 1.50 11.50 -5.31
N SER A 6 0.73 12.59 -5.28
CA SER A 6 0.15 13.21 -6.50
C SER A 6 1.19 13.65 -7.53
N THR A 7 2.39 14.06 -7.12
CA THR A 7 3.46 14.52 -8.03
C THR A 7 4.14 13.40 -8.79
N GLN A 8 4.01 12.14 -8.36
CA GLN A 8 4.72 10.97 -8.89
C GLN A 8 3.78 9.84 -9.32
N ALA A 9 2.50 10.14 -9.51
CA ALA A 9 1.49 9.12 -9.77
C ALA A 9 1.87 8.12 -10.89
N MET A 10 2.49 8.57 -11.99
CA MET A 10 2.94 7.69 -13.09
C MET A 10 4.10 6.78 -12.69
N GLN A 11 5.15 7.30 -12.04
CA GLN A 11 6.27 6.48 -11.58
C GLN A 11 5.84 5.51 -10.47
N TYR A 12 4.94 5.97 -9.61
CA TYR A 12 4.36 5.16 -8.54
C TYR A 12 3.62 3.94 -9.11
N SER A 13 2.77 4.13 -10.12
CA SER A 13 2.03 3.04 -10.77
C SER A 13 2.94 2.05 -11.50
N GLN A 14 4.07 2.53 -12.07
CA GLN A 14 4.97 1.71 -12.87
C GLN A 14 5.88 0.80 -12.02
N TYR A 15 6.33 1.27 -10.83
CA TYR A 15 7.39 0.60 -10.09
C TYR A 15 6.93 -0.01 -8.76
N ARG A 16 5.71 0.29 -8.28
CA ARG A 16 5.23 -0.27 -7.00
C ARG A 16 4.76 -1.71 -7.16
N PRO A 17 5.09 -2.60 -6.19
CA PRO A 17 4.63 -3.97 -6.21
C PRO A 17 3.10 -4.04 -6.12
N TYR A 18 2.51 -4.95 -6.87
CA TYR A 18 1.10 -5.31 -6.74
C TYR A 18 0.91 -6.39 -5.67
N TYR A 19 -0.30 -6.50 -5.15
CA TYR A 19 -0.66 -7.59 -4.23
C TYR A 19 -1.02 -8.86 -5.02
N PRO A 20 -0.56 -10.05 -4.57
CA PRO A 20 -0.91 -11.30 -5.22
C PRO A 20 -2.43 -11.54 -5.21
N SER A 21 -2.99 -11.99 -6.33
CA SER A 21 -4.42 -12.34 -6.41
C SER A 21 -4.83 -13.38 -5.35
N GLU A 22 -3.90 -14.26 -4.94
CA GLU A 22 -4.13 -15.22 -3.86
C GLU A 22 -4.41 -14.54 -2.51
N MET A 23 -3.70 -13.45 -2.21
CA MET A 23 -3.94 -12.67 -0.98
C MET A 23 -5.33 -12.00 -1.02
N ILE A 24 -5.72 -11.44 -2.15
CA ILE A 24 -7.05 -10.85 -2.32
C ILE A 24 -8.14 -11.92 -2.21
N ALA A 25 -7.97 -13.07 -2.86
CA ALA A 25 -8.90 -14.20 -2.73
C ALA A 25 -9.03 -14.68 -1.27
N TYR A 26 -7.92 -14.71 -0.53
CA TYR A 26 -7.92 -15.06 0.88
C TYR A 26 -8.72 -14.04 1.71
N ILE A 27 -8.55 -12.74 1.51
CA ILE A 27 -9.35 -11.70 2.16
C ILE A 27 -10.83 -11.88 1.86
N VAL A 28 -11.17 -12.08 0.58
CA VAL A 28 -12.57 -12.27 0.13
C VAL A 28 -13.21 -13.52 0.72
N SER A 29 -12.42 -14.53 1.12
CA SER A 29 -12.95 -15.74 1.75
C SER A 29 -13.57 -15.50 3.14
N PHE A 30 -13.26 -14.40 3.80
CA PHE A 30 -13.87 -14.00 5.09
C PHE A 30 -15.18 -13.24 4.92
N VAL A 31 -15.54 -12.87 3.68
CA VAL A 31 -16.72 -12.04 3.37
C VAL A 31 -17.88 -12.92 2.94
N ASN A 32 -19.00 -12.83 3.67
CA ASN A 32 -20.19 -13.64 3.41
C ASN A 32 -20.94 -13.18 2.14
N SER A 33 -21.25 -11.87 2.05
CA SER A 33 -21.89 -11.26 0.88
C SER A 33 -20.85 -10.54 0.01
N LYS A 34 -21.01 -10.57 -1.30
CA LYS A 34 -20.10 -9.96 -2.27
C LYS A 34 -20.79 -8.95 -3.15
N GLU A 35 -21.67 -8.14 -2.54
CA GLU A 35 -22.42 -7.11 -3.26
C GLU A 35 -21.58 -5.85 -3.44
N VAL A 36 -21.06 -5.28 -2.34
CA VAL A 36 -20.39 -3.97 -2.37
C VAL A 36 -19.10 -3.98 -1.59
N ALA A 37 -18.00 -3.63 -2.23
CA ALA A 37 -16.71 -3.38 -1.59
C ALA A 37 -16.31 -1.90 -1.68
N LEU A 38 -15.47 -1.46 -0.74
CA LEU A 38 -14.83 -0.16 -0.75
C LEU A 38 -13.31 -0.32 -0.65
N ASP A 39 -12.57 0.28 -1.56
CA ASP A 39 -11.11 0.42 -1.49
C ASP A 39 -10.76 1.85 -1.13
N VAL A 40 -10.30 2.06 0.10
CA VAL A 40 -10.01 3.39 0.68
C VAL A 40 -8.57 3.78 0.42
N ALA A 41 -8.32 5.03 -0.02
CA ALA A 41 -7.03 5.51 -0.49
C ALA A 41 -6.47 4.58 -1.59
N THR A 42 -7.33 4.34 -2.57
CA THR A 42 -7.15 3.33 -3.63
C THR A 42 -5.96 3.62 -4.56
N GLY A 43 -5.45 4.86 -4.55
CA GLY A 43 -4.43 5.30 -5.49
C GLY A 43 -4.87 5.11 -6.95
N ASN A 44 -4.11 4.36 -7.71
CA ASN A 44 -4.42 4.02 -9.10
C ASN A 44 -5.32 2.77 -9.28
N GLY A 45 -5.91 2.24 -8.19
CA GLY A 45 -6.92 1.19 -8.26
C GLY A 45 -6.41 -0.25 -8.33
N GLN A 46 -5.17 -0.52 -7.98
CA GLN A 46 -4.60 -1.89 -8.07
C GLN A 46 -5.41 -2.93 -7.29
N VAL A 47 -5.79 -2.64 -6.05
CA VAL A 47 -6.62 -3.55 -5.23
C VAL A 47 -8.05 -3.58 -5.76
N ALA A 48 -8.59 -2.43 -6.15
CA ALA A 48 -9.93 -2.32 -6.71
C ALA A 48 -10.18 -3.22 -7.91
N VAL A 49 -9.21 -3.30 -8.85
CA VAL A 49 -9.30 -4.19 -10.04
C VAL A 49 -9.37 -5.66 -9.63
N GLU A 50 -8.63 -6.08 -8.62
CA GLU A 50 -8.70 -7.44 -8.10
C GLU A 50 -10.05 -7.71 -7.39
N LEU A 51 -10.54 -6.76 -6.58
CA LEU A 51 -11.85 -6.86 -5.92
C LEU A 51 -13.01 -6.91 -6.92
N ALA A 52 -12.90 -6.21 -8.04
CA ALA A 52 -13.91 -6.18 -9.10
C ALA A 52 -14.21 -7.55 -9.72
N LYS A 53 -13.31 -8.52 -9.54
CA LYS A 53 -13.52 -9.92 -9.97
C LYS A 53 -14.49 -10.68 -9.06
N TYR A 54 -14.74 -10.18 -7.85
CA TYR A 54 -15.50 -10.86 -6.80
C TYR A 54 -16.79 -10.14 -6.40
N PHE A 55 -16.81 -8.80 -6.49
CA PHE A 55 -17.91 -7.97 -6.03
C PHE A 55 -18.74 -7.43 -7.18
N THR A 56 -20.05 -7.28 -6.95
CA THR A 56 -20.98 -6.66 -7.91
C THR A 56 -20.60 -5.21 -8.17
N THR A 57 -20.22 -4.47 -7.11
CA THR A 57 -19.78 -3.07 -7.20
C THR A 57 -18.60 -2.83 -6.29
N VAL A 58 -17.57 -2.13 -6.79
CA VAL A 58 -16.41 -1.68 -6.02
C VAL A 58 -16.38 -0.16 -6.03
N TYR A 59 -16.56 0.46 -4.88
CA TYR A 59 -16.28 1.87 -4.69
C TYR A 59 -14.82 2.08 -4.33
N CYS A 60 -14.26 3.19 -4.78
CA CYS A 60 -12.87 3.54 -4.56
C CYS A 60 -12.77 5.01 -4.17
N THR A 61 -12.09 5.31 -3.07
CA THR A 61 -11.87 6.69 -2.65
C THR A 61 -10.39 7.02 -2.58
N ASP A 62 -10.04 8.25 -2.94
CA ASP A 62 -8.71 8.82 -2.72
C ASP A 62 -8.84 10.35 -2.60
N ILE A 63 -7.87 10.99 -1.93
CA ILE A 63 -7.78 12.46 -1.85
C ILE A 63 -7.05 13.07 -3.05
N SER A 64 -6.36 12.25 -3.84
CA SER A 64 -5.58 12.67 -5.00
C SER A 64 -6.36 12.48 -6.28
N GLU A 65 -6.85 13.58 -6.85
CA GLU A 65 -7.49 13.56 -8.16
C GLU A 65 -6.58 12.98 -9.26
N LYS A 66 -5.27 13.24 -9.18
CA LYS A 66 -4.29 12.71 -10.12
C LYS A 66 -4.16 11.19 -10.07
N GLN A 67 -4.24 10.60 -8.89
CA GLN A 67 -4.27 9.15 -8.75
C GLN A 67 -5.51 8.57 -9.42
N LEU A 68 -6.69 9.13 -9.12
CA LEU A 68 -7.96 8.68 -9.68
C LEU A 68 -8.05 8.86 -11.21
N GLN A 69 -7.43 9.89 -11.76
CA GLN A 69 -7.35 10.09 -13.23
C GLN A 69 -6.55 9.00 -13.93
N ASN A 70 -5.53 8.44 -13.26
CA ASN A 70 -4.68 7.37 -13.78
C ASN A 70 -5.16 5.97 -13.36
N ALA A 71 -6.29 5.88 -12.65
CA ALA A 71 -6.82 4.62 -12.17
C ALA A 71 -7.47 3.80 -13.30
N ASP A 72 -7.40 2.48 -13.14
CA ASP A 72 -7.98 1.53 -14.07
C ASP A 72 -9.52 1.59 -14.02
N LYS A 73 -10.18 1.69 -15.18
CA LYS A 73 -11.63 1.90 -15.26
C LYS A 73 -12.34 0.60 -15.62
N GLY A 74 -12.53 -0.26 -14.63
CA GLY A 74 -13.39 -1.44 -14.77
C GLY A 74 -14.87 -1.06 -14.80
N GLY A 75 -15.73 -1.89 -15.44
CA GLY A 75 -17.14 -1.61 -15.61
C GLY A 75 -17.98 -1.55 -14.32
N ASN A 76 -17.49 -2.16 -13.22
CA ASN A 76 -18.12 -2.19 -11.91
C ASN A 76 -17.31 -1.44 -10.83
N ILE A 77 -16.34 -0.60 -11.22
CA ILE A 77 -15.52 0.22 -10.31
C ILE A 77 -15.98 1.68 -10.40
N ILE A 78 -16.23 2.28 -9.24
CA ILE A 78 -16.73 3.67 -9.11
C ILE A 78 -15.76 4.47 -8.24
N TYR A 79 -15.09 5.45 -8.83
CA TYR A 79 -14.12 6.31 -8.14
C TYR A 79 -14.78 7.59 -7.60
N LYS A 80 -14.38 8.00 -6.38
CA LYS A 80 -14.79 9.24 -5.73
C LYS A 80 -13.61 9.94 -5.08
N LEU A 81 -13.58 11.25 -5.20
CA LEU A 81 -12.57 12.12 -4.54
C LEU A 81 -13.06 12.41 -3.11
N GLU A 82 -12.66 11.57 -2.15
CA GLU A 82 -13.09 11.66 -0.75
C GLU A 82 -11.95 11.25 0.19
N SER A 83 -11.97 11.77 1.43
CA SER A 83 -11.02 11.36 2.47
C SER A 83 -11.46 10.05 3.14
N ALA A 84 -10.48 9.34 3.72
CA ALA A 84 -10.73 8.12 4.46
C ALA A 84 -11.56 8.35 5.74
N GLU A 85 -11.42 9.53 6.34
CA GLU A 85 -11.99 9.90 7.62
C GLU A 85 -13.44 10.38 7.53
N HIS A 86 -13.88 10.71 6.31
CA HIS A 86 -15.24 11.22 6.09
C HIS A 86 -15.66 10.97 4.64
N THR A 87 -16.66 10.13 4.46
CA THR A 87 -17.20 9.75 3.15
C THR A 87 -18.66 10.12 2.99
N SER A 88 -19.14 10.21 1.75
CA SER A 88 -20.54 10.47 1.40
C SER A 88 -21.42 9.21 1.41
N PHE A 89 -20.89 8.06 1.82
CA PHE A 89 -21.61 6.79 1.80
C PHE A 89 -22.66 6.67 2.91
N GLY A 90 -23.64 5.82 2.69
CA GLY A 90 -24.67 5.49 3.68
C GLY A 90 -24.15 4.60 4.82
N GLU A 91 -24.92 4.50 5.92
CA GLU A 91 -24.65 3.56 7.00
C GLU A 91 -24.78 2.11 6.51
N SER A 92 -23.95 1.20 7.06
CA SER A 92 -24.00 -0.25 6.80
C SER A 92 -24.09 -0.60 5.30
N GLN A 93 -23.26 0.04 4.48
CA GLN A 93 -23.29 -0.11 3.04
C GLN A 93 -22.37 -1.20 2.51
N PHE A 94 -21.20 -1.42 3.14
CA PHE A 94 -20.12 -2.24 2.59
C PHE A 94 -20.01 -3.62 3.23
N ASP A 95 -19.79 -4.63 2.38
CA ASP A 95 -19.49 -6.01 2.81
C ASP A 95 -17.99 -6.16 3.12
N LEU A 96 -17.13 -5.41 2.39
CA LEU A 96 -15.69 -5.36 2.56
C LEU A 96 -15.20 -3.91 2.46
N ILE A 97 -14.32 -3.52 3.38
CA ILE A 97 -13.52 -2.31 3.26
C ILE A 97 -12.05 -2.73 3.21
N THR A 98 -11.29 -2.27 2.22
CA THR A 98 -9.85 -2.47 2.11
C THR A 98 -9.09 -1.15 2.25
N VAL A 99 -7.90 -1.23 2.86
CA VAL A 99 -6.93 -0.13 2.91
C VAL A 99 -5.57 -0.71 2.58
N ALA A 100 -4.99 -0.32 1.45
CA ALA A 100 -3.72 -0.85 0.98
C ALA A 100 -2.61 0.22 1.04
N GLN A 101 -1.56 -0.03 1.83
CA GLN A 101 -0.37 0.83 1.96
C GLN A 101 -0.68 2.29 2.36
N ALA A 102 -1.79 2.55 3.05
CA ALA A 102 -2.27 3.90 3.31
C ALA A 102 -2.66 4.22 4.76
N ILE A 103 -3.08 3.23 5.55
CA ILE A 103 -3.65 3.44 6.88
C ILE A 103 -2.76 4.27 7.81
N HIS A 104 -1.44 4.15 7.71
CA HIS A 104 -0.48 4.87 8.53
C HIS A 104 -0.49 6.40 8.32
N TRP A 105 -1.22 6.89 7.31
CA TRP A 105 -1.42 8.32 7.05
C TRP A 105 -2.71 8.89 7.64
N PHE A 106 -3.58 8.02 8.18
CA PHE A 106 -4.92 8.40 8.62
C PHE A 106 -4.94 8.91 10.06
N ASP A 107 -5.96 9.71 10.37
CA ASP A 107 -6.43 9.88 11.74
C ASP A 107 -7.19 8.60 12.12
N PHE A 108 -6.59 7.78 12.97
CA PHE A 108 -7.14 6.46 13.30
C PHE A 108 -8.53 6.53 13.92
N ASP A 109 -8.76 7.47 14.84
CA ASP A 109 -10.03 7.58 15.55
C ASP A 109 -11.14 8.00 14.58
N ALA A 110 -10.88 9.00 13.75
CA ALA A 110 -11.84 9.48 12.75
C ALA A 110 -12.10 8.40 11.68
N PHE A 111 -11.04 7.73 11.19
CA PHE A 111 -11.17 6.65 10.21
C PHE A 111 -11.98 5.47 10.75
N TYR A 112 -11.67 4.99 11.94
CA TYR A 112 -12.39 3.84 12.49
C TYR A 112 -13.85 4.19 12.81
N LYS A 113 -14.14 5.41 13.25
CA LYS A 113 -15.53 5.88 13.41
C LYS A 113 -16.28 5.83 12.09
N GLU A 114 -15.65 6.22 11.01
CA GLU A 114 -16.24 6.15 9.68
C GLU A 114 -16.43 4.69 9.23
N VAL A 115 -15.44 3.83 9.44
CA VAL A 115 -15.58 2.39 9.15
C VAL A 115 -16.75 1.77 9.91
N TYR A 116 -16.88 2.07 11.23
CA TYR A 116 -18.02 1.58 12.02
C TYR A 116 -19.37 2.03 11.48
N ARG A 117 -19.43 3.22 10.89
CA ARG A 117 -20.67 3.77 10.31
C ARG A 117 -21.04 3.09 9.00
N ILE A 118 -20.07 2.87 8.10
CA ILE A 118 -20.33 2.44 6.72
C ILE A 118 -20.21 0.93 6.49
N LEU A 119 -19.52 0.20 7.38
CA LEU A 119 -19.39 -1.25 7.29
C LEU A 119 -20.67 -1.93 7.76
N LYS A 120 -21.13 -2.97 7.04
CA LYS A 120 -22.26 -3.80 7.46
C LYS A 120 -21.91 -4.57 8.76
N PRO A 121 -22.91 -4.98 9.57
CA PRO A 121 -22.65 -5.75 10.81
C PRO A 121 -21.77 -6.99 10.61
N ASP A 122 -21.96 -7.72 9.49
CA ASP A 122 -21.15 -8.90 9.12
C ASP A 122 -19.99 -8.56 8.17
N GLY A 123 -19.73 -7.28 7.96
CA GLY A 123 -18.72 -6.79 7.04
C GLY A 123 -17.30 -7.00 7.58
N VAL A 124 -16.34 -6.90 6.69
CA VAL A 124 -14.91 -7.13 6.95
C VAL A 124 -14.11 -5.87 6.64
N LEU A 125 -13.21 -5.50 7.57
CA LEU A 125 -12.14 -4.55 7.30
C LEU A 125 -10.85 -5.33 7.05
N ALA A 126 -10.17 -5.07 5.93
CA ALA A 126 -8.86 -5.62 5.63
C ALA A 126 -7.84 -4.50 5.39
N VAL A 127 -6.78 -4.51 6.20
CA VAL A 127 -5.65 -3.57 6.08
C VAL A 127 -4.46 -4.32 5.53
N LEU A 128 -3.99 -3.85 4.37
CA LEU A 128 -2.89 -4.46 3.63
C LEU A 128 -1.68 -3.52 3.60
N GLY A 129 -0.51 -4.12 3.54
CA GLY A 129 0.73 -3.37 3.34
C GLY A 129 1.85 -4.29 2.86
N TYR A 130 2.99 -3.71 2.61
CA TYR A 130 4.25 -4.44 2.45
C TYR A 130 5.37 -3.70 3.19
N GLY A 131 6.20 -4.48 3.84
CA GLY A 131 7.37 -3.97 4.56
C GLY A 131 8.54 -3.64 3.65
N LEU A 132 9.70 -3.39 4.25
CA LEU A 132 10.94 -3.27 3.50
C LEU A 132 11.25 -4.61 2.82
N PHE A 133 11.48 -4.57 1.51
CA PHE A 133 11.89 -5.76 0.78
C PHE A 133 13.30 -6.21 1.16
N SER A 134 13.56 -7.47 1.00
CA SER A 134 14.90 -8.07 1.08
C SER A 134 15.40 -8.45 -0.31
N ALA A 135 16.71 -8.51 -0.44
CA ALA A 135 17.40 -9.02 -1.60
C ALA A 135 18.49 -10.03 -1.14
N ASN A 136 19.25 -10.59 -2.05
CA ASN A 136 20.28 -11.56 -1.68
C ASN A 136 21.67 -10.91 -1.48
N GLY A 137 22.46 -11.49 -0.58
CA GLY A 137 23.88 -11.24 -0.42
C GLY A 137 24.26 -9.77 -0.13
N ASP A 138 25.21 -9.25 -0.91
CA ASP A 138 25.72 -7.89 -0.71
C ASP A 138 24.78 -6.80 -1.22
N ALA A 139 23.84 -7.16 -2.11
CA ALA A 139 22.78 -6.23 -2.54
C ALA A 139 21.90 -5.86 -1.35
N ASP A 140 21.45 -6.85 -0.55
CA ASP A 140 20.63 -6.63 0.63
C ASP A 140 21.32 -5.71 1.65
N LYS A 141 22.62 -5.96 1.92
CA LYS A 141 23.40 -5.11 2.84
C LYS A 141 23.47 -3.65 2.37
N LEU A 142 23.70 -3.45 1.06
CA LEU A 142 23.81 -2.11 0.49
C LEU A 142 22.45 -1.39 0.49
N LEU A 143 21.37 -2.12 0.22
CA LEU A 143 20.00 -1.58 0.25
C LEU A 143 19.56 -1.24 1.68
N LYS A 144 19.92 -2.05 2.67
CA LYS A 144 19.68 -1.74 4.09
C LYS A 144 20.48 -0.51 4.54
N HIS A 145 21.76 -0.41 4.16
CA HIS A 145 22.55 0.81 4.40
C HIS A 145 21.88 2.05 3.75
N PHE A 146 21.39 1.91 2.52
CA PHE A 146 20.66 3.00 1.84
C PHE A 146 19.40 3.39 2.61
N TYR A 147 18.62 2.41 3.08
CA TYR A 147 17.37 2.63 3.79
C TYR A 147 17.57 3.28 5.16
N TYR A 148 18.48 2.73 5.98
CA TYR A 148 18.62 3.16 7.37
C TYR A 148 19.56 4.36 7.53
N ASP A 149 20.68 4.38 6.80
CA ASP A 149 21.75 5.35 7.06
C ASP A 149 21.67 6.56 6.10
N ILE A 150 21.41 6.33 4.82
CA ILE A 150 21.37 7.41 3.81
C ILE A 150 20.01 8.10 3.81
N THR A 151 18.91 7.35 3.67
CA THR A 151 17.56 7.89 3.59
C THR A 151 16.84 7.93 4.95
N GLY A 152 17.36 7.25 5.96
CA GLY A 152 16.78 7.16 7.31
C GLY A 152 16.31 8.50 7.89
N PRO A 153 17.15 9.56 7.91
CA PRO A 153 16.75 10.87 8.45
C PRO A 153 15.67 11.62 7.65
N TYR A 154 15.21 11.06 6.55
CA TYR A 154 14.26 11.69 5.63
C TYR A 154 12.91 10.98 5.57
N TRP A 155 12.74 9.84 6.28
CA TRP A 155 11.44 9.20 6.40
C TRP A 155 10.47 10.05 7.22
N ASP A 156 9.19 10.01 6.83
CA ASP A 156 8.10 10.52 7.65
C ASP A 156 7.97 9.70 8.94
N ALA A 157 7.52 10.32 10.02
CA ALA A 157 7.37 9.66 11.32
C ALA A 157 6.41 8.45 11.27
N GLU A 158 5.43 8.52 10.37
CA GLU A 158 4.43 7.48 10.13
C GLU A 158 5.05 6.19 9.54
N ARG A 159 6.27 6.26 8.96
CA ARG A 159 6.97 5.08 8.43
C ARG A 159 7.20 4.01 9.49
N LYS A 160 7.32 4.38 10.76
CA LYS A 160 7.45 3.45 11.88
C LYS A 160 6.38 2.34 11.88
N TYR A 161 5.15 2.66 11.51
CA TYR A 161 4.07 1.68 11.49
C TYR A 161 4.28 0.56 10.47
N LEU A 162 4.90 0.86 9.33
CA LEU A 162 5.31 -0.14 8.35
C LEU A 162 6.49 -0.98 8.85
N ASP A 163 7.48 -0.33 9.47
CA ASP A 163 8.66 -1.01 10.01
C ASP A 163 8.29 -1.92 11.20
N GLU A 164 7.22 -1.59 11.91
CA GLU A 164 6.61 -2.38 12.98
C GLU A 164 5.50 -3.33 12.47
N ASN A 165 5.44 -3.59 11.17
CA ASN A 165 4.49 -4.50 10.53
C ASN A 165 3.01 -4.20 10.86
N TYR A 166 2.65 -2.93 11.03
CA TYR A 166 1.32 -2.45 11.46
C TYR A 166 0.86 -2.94 12.85
N THR A 167 1.69 -3.62 13.62
CA THR A 167 1.31 -4.19 14.93
C THR A 167 0.96 -3.13 15.96
N THR A 168 1.52 -1.95 15.84
CA THR A 168 1.33 -0.81 16.76
C THR A 168 0.22 0.15 16.34
N ILE A 169 -0.42 -0.09 15.19
CA ILE A 169 -1.63 0.65 14.80
C ILE A 169 -2.80 0.14 15.66
N PRO A 170 -3.56 1.03 16.34
CA PRO A 170 -4.80 0.63 17.01
C PRO A 170 -5.71 -0.15 16.04
N PHE A 171 -6.32 -1.22 16.51
CA PHE A 171 -7.23 -2.02 15.69
C PHE A 171 -8.46 -2.43 16.51
N PRO A 172 -9.48 -1.58 16.62
CA PRO A 172 -10.60 -1.76 17.54
C PRO A 172 -11.65 -2.75 17.01
N PHE A 173 -11.25 -3.74 16.24
CA PHE A 173 -12.10 -4.79 15.66
C PHE A 173 -11.84 -6.14 16.33
N GLU A 174 -12.73 -7.11 16.12
CA GLU A 174 -12.43 -8.52 16.37
C GLU A 174 -11.43 -8.97 15.31
N GLU A 175 -10.15 -9.01 15.67
CA GLU A 175 -9.07 -9.35 14.74
C GLU A 175 -9.02 -10.84 14.48
N LEU A 176 -9.03 -11.23 13.22
CA LEU A 176 -8.99 -12.61 12.77
C LEU A 176 -7.54 -13.06 12.57
N GLU A 177 -7.26 -14.32 12.86
CA GLU A 177 -5.96 -14.92 12.54
C GLU A 177 -5.73 -14.94 11.02
N THR A 178 -4.57 -14.46 10.58
CA THR A 178 -4.20 -14.39 9.18
C THR A 178 -2.94 -15.20 8.90
N LYS A 179 -2.81 -15.72 7.68
CA LYS A 179 -1.59 -16.36 7.22
C LYS A 179 -0.59 -15.32 6.68
N GLU A 180 0.68 -15.67 6.71
CA GLU A 180 1.73 -14.87 6.10
C GLU A 180 1.73 -14.99 4.58
N PHE A 181 2.07 -13.90 3.91
CA PHE A 181 2.24 -13.83 2.47
C PHE A 181 3.58 -13.19 2.14
N LEU A 182 4.20 -13.69 1.09
CA LEU A 182 5.39 -13.10 0.49
C LEU A 182 5.08 -12.75 -0.97
N ASN A 183 5.71 -11.70 -1.46
CA ASN A 183 5.61 -11.33 -2.85
C ASN A 183 7.01 -11.21 -3.46
N GLU A 184 7.32 -12.06 -4.43
CA GLU A 184 8.64 -12.15 -5.03
C GLU A 184 8.63 -11.63 -6.46
N PHE A 185 9.63 -10.83 -6.80
CA PHE A 185 9.83 -10.32 -8.14
C PHE A 185 11.27 -10.53 -8.59
N THR A 186 11.46 -10.74 -9.89
CA THR A 186 12.76 -10.60 -10.54
C THR A 186 12.76 -9.25 -11.25
N TRP A 187 13.59 -8.32 -10.75
CA TRP A 187 13.63 -6.94 -11.23
C TRP A 187 14.90 -6.64 -12.00
N THR A 188 14.76 -5.97 -13.12
CA THR A 188 15.89 -5.32 -13.77
C THR A 188 16.48 -4.24 -12.85
N PHE A 189 17.70 -3.83 -13.11
CA PHE A 189 18.32 -2.74 -12.34
C PHE A 189 17.52 -1.43 -12.44
N GLU A 190 16.90 -1.17 -13.59
CA GLU A 190 16.04 -0.01 -13.79
C GLU A 190 14.76 -0.08 -12.93
N GLN A 191 14.13 -1.24 -12.86
CA GLN A 191 12.96 -1.46 -11.98
C GLN A 191 13.33 -1.25 -10.51
N LEU A 192 14.46 -1.80 -10.06
CA LEU A 192 14.94 -1.60 -8.69
C LEU A 192 15.17 -0.13 -8.39
N THR A 193 15.93 0.57 -9.22
CA THR A 193 16.22 1.99 -8.99
C THR A 193 14.98 2.86 -9.12
N GLY A 194 14.10 2.58 -10.08
CA GLY A 194 12.82 3.25 -10.23
C GLY A 194 11.95 3.09 -8.97
N TYR A 195 11.90 1.89 -8.39
CA TYR A 195 11.21 1.66 -7.11
C TYR A 195 11.82 2.48 -5.97
N LEU A 196 13.15 2.48 -5.81
CA LEU A 196 13.83 3.27 -4.77
C LEU A 196 13.52 4.76 -4.91
N GLU A 197 13.47 5.27 -6.14
CA GLU A 197 13.15 6.66 -6.44
C GLU A 197 11.70 7.04 -6.10
N THR A 198 10.78 6.07 -5.95
CA THR A 198 9.41 6.33 -5.48
C THR A 198 9.30 6.50 -3.96
N TRP A 199 10.35 6.27 -3.18
CA TRP A 199 10.30 6.40 -1.73
C TRP A 199 10.15 7.86 -1.29
N SER A 200 9.24 8.13 -0.33
CA SER A 200 9.05 9.50 0.20
C SER A 200 10.35 10.07 0.77
N ALA A 201 11.16 9.25 1.45
CA ALA A 201 12.45 9.67 1.99
C ALA A 201 13.44 10.08 0.89
N VAL A 202 13.45 9.41 -0.26
CA VAL A 202 14.26 9.80 -1.43
C VAL A 202 13.82 11.15 -1.96
N GLN A 203 12.51 11.39 -2.05
CA GLN A 203 11.97 12.66 -2.50
C GLN A 203 12.25 13.81 -1.52
N HIS A 204 12.14 13.55 -0.22
CA HIS A 204 12.51 14.53 0.80
C HIS A 204 14.02 14.84 0.76
N TYR A 205 14.85 13.83 0.51
CA TYR A 205 16.29 14.03 0.32
C TYR A 205 16.55 14.94 -0.89
N ILE A 206 15.95 14.64 -2.06
CA ILE A 206 16.12 15.43 -3.28
C ILE A 206 15.68 16.87 -3.04
N LYS A 207 14.52 17.08 -2.42
CA LYS A 207 14.00 18.41 -2.11
C LYS A 207 14.96 19.20 -1.20
N LYS A 208 15.61 18.53 -0.24
CA LYS A 208 16.52 19.18 0.74
C LYS A 208 17.94 19.37 0.22
N LYS A 209 18.45 18.42 -0.58
CA LYS A 209 19.86 18.39 -1.00
C LYS A 209 20.08 18.76 -2.47
N GLY A 210 19.03 18.74 -3.30
CA GLY A 210 19.12 19.04 -4.73
C GLY A 210 19.74 17.90 -5.58
N THR A 211 20.02 16.74 -4.99
CA THR A 211 20.64 15.58 -5.67
C THR A 211 19.88 14.31 -5.35
N ASN A 212 19.91 13.31 -6.27
CA ASN A 212 19.27 12.03 -6.05
C ASN A 212 20.17 11.13 -5.17
N PRO A 213 19.72 10.69 -3.97
CA PRO A 213 20.54 9.84 -3.10
C PRO A 213 20.80 8.46 -3.70
N VAL A 214 19.99 7.97 -4.62
CA VAL A 214 20.21 6.69 -5.32
C VAL A 214 21.53 6.72 -6.08
N ASP A 215 21.97 7.88 -6.56
CA ASP A 215 23.26 8.01 -7.26
C ASP A 215 24.47 7.71 -6.38
N LEU A 216 24.34 7.87 -5.06
CA LEU A 216 25.41 7.53 -4.10
C LEU A 216 25.74 6.04 -4.08
N ILE A 217 24.77 5.20 -4.41
CA ILE A 217 24.94 3.72 -4.39
C ILE A 217 24.84 3.12 -5.80
N ARG A 218 24.38 3.86 -6.81
CA ARG A 218 24.00 3.39 -8.15
C ARG A 218 25.04 2.49 -8.79
N LYS A 219 26.30 2.93 -8.86
CA LYS A 219 27.36 2.18 -9.50
C LYS A 219 27.62 0.84 -8.82
N LYS A 220 27.83 0.87 -7.49
CA LYS A 220 28.09 -0.33 -6.70
C LYS A 220 26.89 -1.27 -6.69
N LEU A 221 25.67 -0.73 -6.57
CA LEU A 221 24.45 -1.52 -6.59
C LEU A 221 24.29 -2.22 -7.94
N LYS A 222 24.54 -1.54 -9.07
CA LYS A 222 24.45 -2.14 -10.40
C LYS A 222 25.41 -3.33 -10.56
N GLU A 223 26.67 -3.15 -10.17
CA GLU A 223 27.69 -4.20 -10.27
C GLU A 223 27.32 -5.47 -9.46
N ILE A 224 26.72 -5.29 -8.29
CA ILE A 224 26.27 -6.40 -7.43
C ILE A 224 24.99 -7.02 -7.99
N TRP A 225 24.03 -6.17 -8.37
CA TRP A 225 22.69 -6.57 -8.79
C TRP A 225 22.71 -7.45 -10.05
N GLU A 226 23.43 -7.00 -11.08
CA GLU A 226 23.52 -7.71 -12.38
C GLU A 226 24.33 -9.02 -12.30
N LYS A 227 25.14 -9.21 -11.24
CA LYS A 227 25.83 -10.47 -10.96
C LYS A 227 25.04 -11.43 -10.08
N GLY A 228 23.99 -10.93 -9.43
CA GLY A 228 23.13 -11.69 -8.53
C GLY A 228 21.93 -12.33 -9.25
N ASP A 229 20.96 -12.75 -8.47
CA ASP A 229 19.72 -13.36 -8.96
C ASP A 229 18.63 -12.33 -9.32
N MET A 230 18.89 -11.05 -9.07
CA MET A 230 17.98 -9.92 -9.31
C MET A 230 16.61 -10.06 -8.63
N LYS A 231 16.55 -10.81 -7.53
CA LYS A 231 15.31 -11.06 -6.80
C LYS A 231 15.11 -10.07 -5.67
N VAL A 232 13.86 -9.66 -5.51
CA VAL A 232 13.35 -8.94 -4.34
C VAL A 232 12.18 -9.71 -3.73
N THR A 233 12.13 -9.76 -2.41
CA THR A 233 11.05 -10.39 -1.65
C THR A 233 10.45 -9.38 -0.70
N PHE A 234 9.15 -9.10 -0.85
CA PHE A 234 8.39 -8.23 0.03
C PHE A 234 7.61 -9.06 1.05
N PRO A 235 7.82 -8.85 2.35
CA PRO A 235 6.88 -9.33 3.35
C PRO A 235 5.57 -8.57 3.18
N LEU A 236 4.46 -9.28 3.06
CA LEU A 236 3.13 -8.67 2.98
C LEU A 236 2.52 -8.60 4.37
N LEU A 237 1.96 -7.45 4.70
CA LEU A 237 1.29 -7.17 5.95
C LEU A 237 -0.21 -7.32 5.73
N LEU A 238 -0.88 -8.00 6.65
CA LEU A 238 -2.32 -8.21 6.57
C LEU A 238 -2.93 -8.24 7.97
N ARG A 239 -3.92 -7.38 8.19
CA ARG A 239 -4.81 -7.42 9.34
C ARG A 239 -6.25 -7.48 8.85
N ILE A 240 -7.03 -8.40 9.37
CA ILE A 240 -8.44 -8.57 9.03
C ILE A 240 -9.24 -8.48 10.31
N GLY A 241 -10.34 -7.73 10.30
CA GLY A 241 -11.22 -7.60 11.44
C GLY A 241 -12.69 -7.51 11.08
N LYS A 242 -13.53 -7.88 12.03
CA LYS A 242 -14.98 -7.71 11.99
C LYS A 242 -15.43 -6.73 13.06
N LEU A 243 -16.64 -6.18 12.93
CA LEU A 243 -17.24 -5.39 14.00
C LEU A 243 -17.41 -6.28 15.24
N LYS A 244 -17.15 -5.67 16.44
CA LYS A 244 -17.37 -6.35 17.74
C LYS A 244 -18.82 -6.29 18.12
#